data_84ae70204e9ed0378e24500850da3e12
#
_entry.id   84ae70204e9ed0378e24500850da3e12
#
_cell.length_a   1.000
_cell.length_b   1.000
_cell.length_c   1.000
_cell.angle_alpha   90.00
_cell.angle_beta   90.00
_cell.angle_gamma   90.00
#
_symmetry.space_group_name_H-M   'P 1'
#
loop_
_entity.id
_entity.type
_entity.pdbx_description
1 polymer ?
#
loop_
_entity_poly.entity_id
_entity_poly.type
_entity_poly.pdbx_seq_one_letter_code
_entity_poly.pdbx_strand_id
1 'polypeptide(L)'
;MDLSVVVVTYQSRDHILACLRSLDAGIHAHDPAGAPLAWECVVMDNDSRDGTTEVVEREAPWARVIRTGGNLGYAKAVNRGIAATRGVLVLVLNPDCVWHPGAIHALAAWMRSHERCGIAAPRILNPDGSVEYSARAYPDSFTFLFNRYSLLSRLWPGNPWSRRYLLLDWDHASPRSVDWVSGAAMLARRGAIDAVGPMDEAFFMFNEDVDWCRRMNEAGWSVDYVPEAAVVHHIGASKGVVSNRVILERHRGMIHYFRKHHRRSAPLDRLAAFLIMARARMLVLLNRTGR
;
A
#
# COMPACT_ATOMS: atom_id res chain seq x y z
N MET A 1 -13.21 -8.37 -18.67
CA MET A 1 -11.96 -7.77 -18.13
C MET A 1 -11.71 -8.41 -16.78
N ASP A 2 -10.62 -9.17 -16.68
CA ASP A 2 -10.35 -9.95 -15.48
C ASP A 2 -9.58 -9.11 -14.45
N LEU A 3 -8.62 -8.30 -14.94
CA LEU A 3 -7.74 -7.52 -14.11
C LEU A 3 -7.69 -6.06 -14.57
N SER A 4 -7.85 -5.14 -13.64
CA SER A 4 -7.47 -3.73 -13.81
C SER A 4 -6.29 -3.43 -12.93
N VAL A 5 -5.28 -2.74 -13.45
CA VAL A 5 -4.14 -2.26 -12.69
C VAL A 5 -4.24 -0.75 -12.54
N VAL A 6 -4.14 -0.27 -11.31
CA VAL A 6 -4.14 1.15 -10.95
C VAL A 6 -2.79 1.48 -10.32
N VAL A 7 -1.91 2.12 -11.07
CA VAL A 7 -0.61 2.59 -10.59
C VAL A 7 -0.72 4.06 -10.23
N VAL A 8 -0.49 4.42 -8.97
CA VAL A 8 -0.47 5.83 -8.55
C VAL A 8 0.96 6.34 -8.54
N THR A 9 1.23 7.41 -9.27
CA THR A 9 2.57 7.97 -9.42
C THR A 9 2.65 9.44 -9.03
N TYR A 10 3.78 9.81 -8.43
CA TYR A 10 4.19 11.18 -8.15
C TYR A 10 5.71 11.27 -8.11
N GLN A 11 6.33 11.96 -9.09
CA GLN A 11 7.78 12.10 -9.22
C GLN A 11 8.49 10.73 -9.25
N SER A 12 8.07 9.82 -10.15
CA SER A 12 8.49 8.41 -10.15
C SER A 12 9.21 8.00 -11.43
N ARG A 13 9.77 8.95 -12.19
CA ARG A 13 10.42 8.71 -13.48
C ARG A 13 11.45 7.59 -13.46
N ASP A 14 12.25 7.53 -12.38
CA ASP A 14 13.35 6.57 -12.27
C ASP A 14 12.89 5.12 -12.03
N HIS A 15 11.62 4.91 -11.64
CA HIS A 15 11.11 3.59 -11.21
C HIS A 15 9.95 3.08 -12.05
N ILE A 16 9.09 3.97 -12.55
CA ILE A 16 7.82 3.61 -13.17
C ILE A 16 7.98 2.61 -14.33
N LEU A 17 9.03 2.74 -15.16
CA LEU A 17 9.23 1.82 -16.29
C LEU A 17 9.61 0.41 -15.85
N ALA A 18 10.43 0.25 -14.80
CA ALA A 18 10.75 -1.07 -14.26
C ALA A 18 9.49 -1.75 -13.71
N CYS A 19 8.64 -1.00 -13.00
CA CYS A 19 7.35 -1.45 -12.52
C CYS A 19 6.45 -1.92 -13.69
N LEU A 20 6.21 -1.08 -14.68
CA LEU A 20 5.32 -1.38 -15.82
C LEU A 20 5.84 -2.54 -16.67
N ARG A 21 7.14 -2.61 -16.96
CA ARG A 21 7.73 -3.72 -17.72
C ARG A 21 7.64 -5.05 -16.98
N SER A 22 7.89 -5.06 -15.68
CA SER A 22 7.74 -6.29 -14.87
C SER A 22 6.30 -6.75 -14.76
N LEU A 23 5.36 -5.80 -14.69
CA LEU A 23 3.92 -6.05 -14.69
C LEU A 23 3.48 -6.70 -16.01
N ASP A 24 3.83 -6.08 -17.14
CA ASP A 24 3.51 -6.57 -18.49
C ASP A 24 4.08 -7.98 -18.72
N ALA A 25 5.37 -8.15 -18.43
CA ALA A 25 6.02 -9.46 -18.51
C ALA A 25 5.38 -10.51 -17.59
N GLY A 26 4.99 -10.10 -16.37
CA GLY A 26 4.35 -10.99 -15.39
C GLY A 26 2.95 -11.44 -15.79
N ILE A 27 2.17 -10.58 -16.45
CA ILE A 27 0.82 -10.91 -16.95
C ILE A 27 0.89 -11.78 -18.20
N HIS A 28 1.86 -11.52 -19.10
CA HIS A 28 2.06 -12.31 -20.32
C HIS A 28 2.88 -13.59 -20.09
N ALA A 29 3.45 -13.78 -18.89
CA ALA A 29 4.11 -15.02 -18.54
C ALA A 29 3.13 -16.20 -18.69
N HIS A 30 3.62 -17.31 -19.24
CA HIS A 30 2.81 -18.51 -19.40
C HIS A 30 2.30 -18.98 -18.02
N ASP A 31 1.00 -18.97 -17.82
CA ASP A 31 0.35 -19.62 -16.69
C ASP A 31 0.07 -21.08 -17.08
N PRO A 32 0.78 -22.08 -16.51
CA PRO A 32 0.57 -23.49 -16.84
C PRO A 32 -0.84 -23.98 -16.54
N ALA A 33 -1.60 -23.25 -15.73
CA ALA A 33 -2.92 -23.63 -15.23
C ALA A 33 -4.06 -22.70 -15.68
N GLY A 34 -3.79 -21.64 -16.45
CA GLY A 34 -4.76 -20.61 -16.70
C GLY A 34 -4.85 -20.08 -18.13
N ALA A 35 -6.03 -19.56 -18.49
CA ALA A 35 -6.22 -18.76 -19.69
C ALA A 35 -5.53 -17.40 -19.54
N PRO A 36 -5.14 -16.75 -20.66
CA PRO A 36 -4.59 -15.39 -20.62
C PRO A 36 -5.53 -14.43 -19.88
N LEU A 37 -5.00 -13.62 -18.98
CA LEU A 37 -5.77 -12.59 -18.27
C LEU A 37 -6.09 -11.45 -19.23
N ALA A 38 -7.38 -11.16 -19.41
CA ALA A 38 -7.80 -9.92 -20.06
C ALA A 38 -7.59 -8.76 -19.08
N TRP A 39 -6.72 -7.80 -19.40
CA TRP A 39 -6.32 -6.76 -18.48
C TRP A 39 -6.24 -5.36 -19.06
N GLU A 40 -6.28 -4.37 -18.20
CA GLU A 40 -6.08 -2.97 -18.50
C GLU A 40 -5.19 -2.32 -17.43
N CYS A 41 -4.48 -1.26 -17.78
CA CYS A 41 -3.65 -0.50 -16.85
C CYS A 41 -3.95 0.99 -16.96
N VAL A 42 -4.10 1.63 -15.79
CA VAL A 42 -4.20 3.08 -15.63
C VAL A 42 -3.06 3.56 -14.75
N VAL A 43 -2.32 4.55 -15.22
CA VAL A 43 -1.33 5.29 -14.44
C VAL A 43 -1.97 6.61 -14.01
N MET A 44 -2.26 6.72 -12.71
CA MET A 44 -2.82 7.93 -12.10
C MET A 44 -1.69 8.87 -11.69
N ASP A 45 -1.43 9.88 -12.49
CA ASP A 45 -0.36 10.84 -12.22
C ASP A 45 -0.82 11.98 -11.32
N ASN A 46 -0.26 12.05 -10.13
CA ASN A 46 -0.55 13.04 -9.09
C ASN A 46 0.25 14.36 -9.25
N ASP A 47 0.34 14.89 -10.49
CA ASP A 47 1.04 16.13 -10.83
C ASP A 47 2.58 15.97 -10.77
N SER A 48 3.11 14.95 -11.44
CA SER A 48 4.56 14.77 -11.62
C SER A 48 5.13 15.85 -12.56
N ARG A 49 6.34 16.32 -12.23
CA ARG A 49 7.06 17.35 -13.01
C ARG A 49 8.46 16.91 -13.42
N ASP A 50 8.75 15.64 -13.22
CA ASP A 50 10.06 15.02 -13.49
C ASP A 50 10.13 14.29 -14.84
N GLY A 51 9.06 14.35 -15.65
CA GLY A 51 8.95 13.64 -16.91
C GLY A 51 8.40 12.20 -16.75
N THR A 52 7.78 11.88 -15.61
CA THR A 52 7.15 10.56 -15.37
C THR A 52 6.12 10.24 -16.45
N THR A 53 5.19 11.16 -16.73
CA THR A 53 4.11 10.90 -17.70
C THR A 53 4.62 10.73 -19.12
N GLU A 54 5.57 11.56 -19.54
CA GLU A 54 6.16 11.54 -20.88
C GLU A 54 6.90 10.21 -21.14
N VAL A 55 7.59 9.68 -20.12
CA VAL A 55 8.27 8.40 -20.28
C VAL A 55 7.30 7.24 -20.34
N VAL A 56 6.19 7.27 -19.58
CA VAL A 56 5.14 6.24 -19.67
C VAL A 56 4.46 6.27 -21.03
N GLU A 57 4.03 7.44 -21.52
CA GLU A 57 3.36 7.60 -22.81
C GLU A 57 4.24 7.13 -23.98
N ARG A 58 5.56 7.31 -23.89
CA ARG A 58 6.51 6.88 -24.93
C ARG A 58 6.85 5.39 -24.85
N GLU A 59 7.14 4.87 -23.66
CA GLU A 59 7.73 3.54 -23.45
C GLU A 59 6.73 2.45 -23.06
N ALA A 60 5.54 2.83 -22.58
CA ALA A 60 4.46 1.92 -22.21
C ALA A 60 3.10 2.42 -22.72
N PRO A 61 2.91 2.59 -24.05
CA PRO A 61 1.71 3.20 -24.63
C PRO A 61 0.42 2.39 -24.38
N TRP A 62 0.53 1.15 -23.93
CA TRP A 62 -0.57 0.30 -23.50
C TRP A 62 -1.12 0.70 -22.11
N ALA A 63 -0.37 1.45 -21.31
CA ALA A 63 -0.81 1.98 -20.02
C ALA A 63 -1.41 3.37 -20.20
N ARG A 64 -2.69 3.51 -19.90
CA ARG A 64 -3.41 4.77 -20.05
C ARG A 64 -3.05 5.74 -18.93
N VAL A 65 -2.42 6.86 -19.25
CA VAL A 65 -2.09 7.91 -18.29
C VAL A 65 -3.32 8.80 -18.04
N ILE A 66 -3.64 9.04 -16.75
CA ILE A 66 -4.67 9.98 -16.30
C ILE A 66 -4.00 10.99 -15.37
N ARG A 67 -3.88 12.24 -15.82
CA ARG A 67 -3.35 13.36 -15.02
C ARG A 67 -4.44 13.88 -14.10
N THR A 68 -4.17 13.94 -12.79
CA THR A 68 -5.16 14.37 -11.78
C THR A 68 -5.34 15.88 -11.70
N GLY A 69 -4.43 16.66 -12.29
CA GLY A 69 -4.44 18.13 -12.27
C GLY A 69 -3.91 18.74 -10.97
N GLY A 70 -3.36 17.95 -10.07
CA GLY A 70 -2.77 18.33 -8.80
C GLY A 70 -2.49 17.12 -7.93
N ASN A 71 -1.63 17.23 -6.91
CA ASN A 71 -1.39 16.14 -5.98
C ASN A 71 -2.55 15.97 -5.00
N LEU A 72 -3.47 15.05 -5.32
CA LEU A 72 -4.70 14.76 -4.56
C LEU A 72 -4.46 13.88 -3.33
N GLY A 73 -3.27 13.29 -3.18
CA GLY A 73 -2.97 12.22 -2.24
C GLY A 73 -3.24 10.83 -2.83
N TYR A 74 -2.85 9.79 -2.07
CA TYR A 74 -2.88 8.42 -2.56
C TYR A 74 -4.31 7.88 -2.67
N ALA A 75 -5.10 7.94 -1.59
CA ALA A 75 -6.47 7.41 -1.55
C ALA A 75 -7.36 7.97 -2.67
N LYS A 76 -7.35 9.29 -2.90
CA LYS A 76 -8.14 9.91 -3.98
C LYS A 76 -7.68 9.48 -5.37
N ALA A 77 -6.37 9.34 -5.58
CA ALA A 77 -5.84 8.91 -6.87
C ALA A 77 -6.20 7.44 -7.13
N VAL A 78 -6.08 6.56 -6.13
CA VAL A 78 -6.54 5.16 -6.21
C VAL A 78 -8.02 5.11 -6.56
N ASN A 79 -8.88 5.83 -5.84
CA ASN A 79 -10.32 5.82 -6.08
C ASN A 79 -10.69 6.26 -7.49
N ARG A 80 -10.04 7.33 -8.01
CA ARG A 80 -10.24 7.77 -9.41
C ARG A 80 -9.78 6.71 -10.41
N GLY A 81 -8.67 6.01 -10.13
CA GLY A 81 -8.20 4.91 -10.96
C GLY A 81 -9.17 3.73 -10.96
N ILE A 82 -9.69 3.34 -9.79
CA ILE A 82 -10.71 2.27 -9.67
C ILE A 82 -11.96 2.64 -10.47
N ALA A 83 -12.43 3.89 -10.35
CA ALA A 83 -13.61 4.37 -11.07
C ALA A 83 -13.39 4.45 -12.61
N ALA A 84 -12.13 4.62 -13.05
CA ALA A 84 -11.76 4.66 -14.46
C ALA A 84 -11.55 3.27 -15.10
N THR A 85 -11.72 2.19 -14.33
CA THR A 85 -11.43 0.80 -14.72
C THR A 85 -12.64 -0.12 -14.45
N ARG A 86 -12.64 -1.34 -15.04
CA ARG A 86 -13.80 -2.25 -15.02
C ARG A 86 -13.47 -3.72 -14.74
N GLY A 87 -12.21 -4.05 -14.41
CA GLY A 87 -11.82 -5.42 -14.11
C GLY A 87 -12.51 -5.97 -12.85
N VAL A 88 -12.77 -7.28 -12.86
CA VAL A 88 -13.33 -8.00 -11.69
C VAL A 88 -12.35 -7.98 -10.50
N LEU A 89 -11.06 -8.02 -10.80
CA LEU A 89 -9.98 -7.81 -9.86
C LEU A 89 -9.30 -6.46 -10.14
N VAL A 90 -8.91 -5.77 -9.09
CA VAL A 90 -8.24 -4.46 -9.17
C VAL A 90 -6.92 -4.53 -8.40
N LEU A 91 -5.81 -4.46 -9.11
CA LEU A 91 -4.48 -4.35 -8.53
C LEU A 91 -4.14 -2.88 -8.30
N VAL A 92 -4.10 -2.48 -7.03
CA VAL A 92 -3.57 -1.17 -6.62
C VAL A 92 -2.07 -1.33 -6.39
N LEU A 93 -1.26 -0.46 -7.01
CA LEU A 93 0.17 -0.66 -7.13
C LEU A 93 0.96 0.65 -7.00
N ASN A 94 2.05 0.60 -6.23
CA ASN A 94 3.05 1.67 -6.21
C ASN A 94 3.95 1.61 -7.45
N PRO A 95 4.48 2.75 -7.92
CA PRO A 95 5.27 2.83 -9.15
C PRO A 95 6.70 2.30 -8.99
N ASP A 96 7.12 1.93 -7.79
CA ASP A 96 8.45 1.43 -7.42
C ASP A 96 8.46 -0.06 -7.03
N CYS A 97 7.42 -0.79 -7.45
CA CYS A 97 7.27 -2.24 -7.28
C CYS A 97 7.68 -3.00 -8.54
N VAL A 98 8.56 -3.98 -8.41
CA VAL A 98 9.02 -4.86 -9.51
C VAL A 98 8.57 -6.29 -9.23
N TRP A 99 7.74 -6.84 -10.14
CA TRP A 99 7.10 -8.15 -9.96
C TRP A 99 8.04 -9.32 -10.30
N HIS A 100 8.02 -10.34 -9.49
CA HIS A 100 8.63 -11.62 -9.84
C HIS A 100 7.75 -12.38 -10.86
N PRO A 101 8.35 -13.20 -11.73
CA PRO A 101 7.60 -14.03 -12.67
C PRO A 101 6.56 -14.90 -11.96
N GLY A 102 5.34 -14.98 -12.52
CA GLY A 102 4.25 -15.79 -11.98
C GLY A 102 3.49 -15.18 -10.79
N ALA A 103 3.99 -14.11 -10.17
CA ALA A 103 3.39 -13.56 -8.94
C ALA A 103 1.96 -13.04 -9.16
N ILE A 104 1.68 -12.40 -10.30
CA ILE A 104 0.34 -11.87 -10.61
C ILE A 104 -0.64 -13.01 -10.81
N HIS A 105 -0.23 -14.08 -11.49
CA HIS A 105 -1.04 -15.30 -11.68
C HIS A 105 -1.31 -16.00 -10.35
N ALA A 106 -0.32 -16.08 -9.44
CA ALA A 106 -0.50 -16.66 -8.12
C ALA A 106 -1.57 -15.89 -7.31
N LEU A 107 -1.52 -14.54 -7.30
CA LEU A 107 -2.57 -13.73 -6.66
C LEU A 107 -3.95 -13.94 -7.32
N ALA A 108 -4.01 -13.95 -8.65
CA ALA A 108 -5.27 -14.16 -9.36
C ALA A 108 -5.85 -15.57 -9.10
N ALA A 109 -5.01 -16.59 -9.03
CA ALA A 109 -5.40 -17.95 -8.69
C ALA A 109 -5.93 -18.04 -7.24
N TRP A 110 -5.25 -17.38 -6.30
CA TRP A 110 -5.72 -17.25 -4.91
C TRP A 110 -7.12 -16.65 -4.85
N MET A 111 -7.32 -15.51 -5.52
CA MET A 111 -8.62 -14.83 -5.56
C MET A 111 -9.72 -15.69 -6.20
N ARG A 112 -9.39 -16.53 -7.18
CA ARG A 112 -10.36 -17.47 -7.79
C ARG A 112 -10.77 -18.59 -6.84
N SER A 113 -9.83 -19.12 -6.05
CA SER A 113 -10.08 -20.22 -5.11
C SER A 113 -10.64 -19.80 -3.75
N HIS A 114 -10.58 -18.50 -3.42
CA HIS A 114 -11.03 -17.94 -2.14
C HIS A 114 -12.07 -16.84 -2.38
N GLU A 115 -13.33 -17.23 -2.55
CA GLU A 115 -14.42 -16.31 -2.91
C GLU A 115 -14.65 -15.21 -1.88
N ARG A 116 -14.35 -15.46 -0.60
CA ARG A 116 -14.46 -14.49 0.50
C ARG A 116 -13.20 -13.63 0.68
N CYS A 117 -12.17 -13.84 -0.12
CA CYS A 117 -11.01 -12.97 -0.14
C CYS A 117 -11.36 -11.64 -0.80
N GLY A 118 -11.33 -10.56 -0.03
CA GLY A 118 -11.56 -9.20 -0.48
C GLY A 118 -10.28 -8.55 -1.00
N ILE A 119 -9.15 -8.81 -0.33
CA ILE A 119 -7.82 -8.31 -0.71
C ILE A 119 -6.81 -9.43 -0.58
N ALA A 120 -6.04 -9.70 -1.64
CA ALA A 120 -4.84 -10.54 -1.61
C ALA A 120 -3.59 -9.69 -1.84
N ALA A 121 -2.54 -9.90 -1.05
CA ALA A 121 -1.29 -9.16 -1.17
C ALA A 121 -0.08 -10.09 -1.28
N PRO A 122 0.92 -9.73 -2.09
CA PRO A 122 2.12 -10.51 -2.26
C PRO A 122 3.07 -10.37 -1.07
N ARG A 123 4.04 -11.26 -1.00
CA ARG A 123 5.25 -11.05 -0.22
C ARG A 123 6.05 -9.90 -0.82
N ILE A 124 6.23 -8.85 -0.04
CA ILE A 124 7.06 -7.72 -0.44
C ILE A 124 8.49 -7.96 0.04
N LEU A 125 9.43 -7.78 -0.88
CA LEU A 125 10.87 -7.90 -0.63
C LEU A 125 11.54 -6.53 -0.71
N ASN A 126 12.52 -6.33 0.14
CA ASN A 126 13.47 -5.22 -0.03
C ASN A 126 14.41 -5.52 -1.21
N PRO A 127 15.14 -4.53 -1.76
CA PRO A 127 16.11 -4.74 -2.83
C PRO A 127 17.25 -5.70 -2.49
N ASP A 128 17.54 -5.91 -1.21
CA ASP A 128 18.54 -6.88 -0.72
C ASP A 128 17.98 -8.32 -0.60
N GLY A 129 16.71 -8.53 -0.98
CA GLY A 129 16.02 -9.81 -0.90
C GLY A 129 15.42 -10.14 0.47
N SER A 130 15.63 -9.31 1.49
CA SER A 130 14.99 -9.50 2.80
C SER A 130 13.47 -9.22 2.74
N VAL A 131 12.70 -9.90 3.60
CA VAL A 131 11.23 -9.70 3.65
C VAL A 131 10.91 -8.35 4.28
N GLU A 132 10.12 -7.53 3.57
CA GLU A 132 9.44 -6.40 4.17
C GLU A 132 8.20 -6.90 4.91
N TYR A 133 8.10 -6.63 6.23
CA TYR A 133 6.92 -7.00 7.01
C TYR A 133 5.71 -6.16 6.59
N SER A 134 5.10 -6.52 5.46
CA SER A 134 3.97 -5.82 4.83
C SER A 134 2.61 -6.32 5.32
N ALA A 135 2.54 -7.54 5.87
CA ALA A 135 1.38 -8.11 6.54
C ALA A 135 1.49 -7.90 8.06
N ARG A 136 0.46 -7.34 8.70
CA ARG A 136 0.54 -6.87 10.09
C ARG A 136 -0.77 -7.00 10.81
N ALA A 137 -0.72 -6.92 12.17
CA ALA A 137 -1.88 -6.71 13.02
C ALA A 137 -2.33 -5.23 13.02
N TYR A 138 -3.58 -4.94 13.41
CA TYR A 138 -4.02 -3.54 13.51
C TYR A 138 -3.17 -2.77 14.52
N PRO A 139 -2.85 -1.50 14.18
CA PRO A 139 -2.15 -0.65 15.12
C PRO A 139 -3.03 -0.31 16.31
N ASP A 140 -2.48 -0.47 17.51
CA ASP A 140 -3.05 -0.05 18.77
C ASP A 140 -2.33 1.19 19.32
N SER A 141 -2.75 1.62 20.52
CA SER A 141 -2.16 2.80 21.15
C SER A 141 -0.67 2.66 21.46
N PHE A 142 -0.20 1.42 21.70
CA PHE A 142 1.20 1.14 22.02
C PHE A 142 2.05 1.00 20.75
N THR A 143 1.48 0.54 19.64
CA THR A 143 2.16 0.48 18.33
C THR A 143 2.73 1.84 17.94
N PHE A 144 2.06 2.92 18.33
CA PHE A 144 2.57 4.28 18.14
C PHE A 144 3.90 4.53 18.86
N LEU A 145 4.04 4.04 20.09
CA LEU A 145 5.25 4.19 20.90
C LEU A 145 6.38 3.25 20.45
N PHE A 146 6.01 2.03 20.02
CA PHE A 146 6.94 0.94 19.67
C PHE A 146 6.98 0.66 18.16
N ASN A 147 6.87 1.68 17.31
CA ASN A 147 7.10 1.51 15.87
C ASN A 147 8.60 1.39 15.54
N ARG A 148 8.92 0.86 14.35
CA ARG A 148 10.31 0.58 13.91
C ARG A 148 11.25 1.80 13.90
N TYR A 149 10.71 3.02 13.96
CA TYR A 149 11.48 4.26 13.98
C TYR A 149 11.56 4.90 15.37
N SER A 150 10.97 4.29 16.39
CA SER A 150 10.96 4.86 17.73
C SER A 150 12.27 4.52 18.47
N LEU A 151 12.72 5.46 19.31
CA LEU A 151 13.84 5.22 20.20
C LEU A 151 13.57 4.04 21.15
N LEU A 152 12.32 3.88 21.61
CA LEU A 152 11.91 2.79 22.49
C LEU A 152 12.09 1.42 21.84
N SER A 153 11.72 1.27 20.55
CA SER A 153 11.96 0.03 19.80
C SER A 153 13.42 -0.24 19.56
N ARG A 154 14.26 0.80 19.44
CA ARG A 154 15.72 0.65 19.33
C ARG A 154 16.36 0.19 20.64
N LEU A 155 15.86 0.69 21.78
CA LEU A 155 16.34 0.31 23.12
C LEU A 155 15.81 -1.05 23.55
N TRP A 156 14.65 -1.46 23.05
CA TRP A 156 14.03 -2.75 23.34
C TRP A 156 13.51 -3.44 22.06
N PRO A 157 14.39 -4.00 21.20
CA PRO A 157 14.05 -4.56 19.90
C PRO A 157 13.05 -5.71 19.95
N GLY A 158 13.08 -6.53 21.00
CA GLY A 158 12.20 -7.69 21.19
C GLY A 158 10.91 -7.39 21.94
N ASN A 159 10.48 -6.14 22.02
CA ASN A 159 9.27 -5.80 22.79
C ASN A 159 7.99 -6.48 22.20
N PRO A 160 7.04 -6.90 23.06
CA PRO A 160 5.88 -7.68 22.64
C PRO A 160 4.93 -6.91 21.71
N TRP A 161 4.88 -5.59 21.79
CA TRP A 161 4.01 -4.77 20.93
C TRP A 161 4.49 -4.75 19.49
N SER A 162 5.80 -4.54 19.26
CA SER A 162 6.37 -4.64 17.91
C SER A 162 6.27 -6.06 17.35
N ARG A 163 6.52 -7.10 18.18
CA ARG A 163 6.39 -8.51 17.78
C ARG A 163 4.97 -8.81 17.31
N ARG A 164 3.96 -8.45 18.11
CA ARG A 164 2.54 -8.63 17.77
C ARG A 164 2.17 -7.85 16.50
N TYR A 165 2.54 -6.58 16.44
CA TYR A 165 2.20 -5.70 15.32
C TYR A 165 2.77 -6.19 14.00
N LEU A 166 4.03 -6.62 13.99
CA LEU A 166 4.74 -7.11 12.82
C LEU A 166 4.54 -8.61 12.57
N LEU A 167 3.73 -9.29 13.39
CA LEU A 167 3.47 -10.73 13.33
C LEU A 167 4.77 -11.56 13.31
N LEU A 168 5.77 -11.19 14.14
CA LEU A 168 7.11 -11.81 14.13
C LEU A 168 7.12 -13.25 14.66
N ASP A 169 6.01 -13.76 15.15
CA ASP A 169 5.85 -15.18 15.56
C ASP A 169 5.45 -16.08 14.37
N TRP A 170 5.36 -15.50 13.18
CA TRP A 170 5.11 -16.16 11.91
C TRP A 170 6.26 -15.87 10.95
N ASP A 171 6.66 -16.88 10.18
CA ASP A 171 7.80 -16.83 9.25
C ASP A 171 7.53 -16.08 7.94
N HIS A 172 6.29 -15.65 7.70
CA HIS A 172 5.83 -15.06 6.45
C HIS A 172 6.10 -15.93 5.20
N ALA A 173 6.22 -17.26 5.37
CA ALA A 173 6.48 -18.19 4.29
C ALA A 173 5.25 -18.98 3.85
N SER A 174 4.16 -18.92 4.60
CA SER A 174 2.88 -19.56 4.30
C SER A 174 1.75 -18.54 4.13
N PRO A 175 0.70 -18.84 3.33
CA PRO A 175 -0.48 -17.97 3.21
C PRO A 175 -1.19 -17.81 4.55
N ARG A 176 -1.67 -16.59 4.81
CA ARG A 176 -2.38 -16.30 6.05
C ARG A 176 -3.32 -15.12 5.88
N SER A 177 -4.54 -15.22 6.46
CA SER A 177 -5.40 -14.06 6.66
C SER A 177 -4.83 -13.19 7.79
N VAL A 178 -4.76 -11.89 7.55
CA VAL A 178 -4.14 -10.91 8.43
C VAL A 178 -5.05 -9.70 8.65
N ASP A 179 -4.72 -8.86 9.62
CA ASP A 179 -5.53 -7.68 9.88
C ASP A 179 -5.40 -6.65 8.73
N TRP A 180 -4.19 -6.43 8.22
CA TRP A 180 -3.97 -5.53 7.09
C TRP A 180 -2.66 -5.82 6.36
N VAL A 181 -2.58 -5.36 5.12
CA VAL A 181 -1.43 -5.46 4.22
C VAL A 181 -1.07 -4.08 3.66
N SER A 182 0.20 -3.90 3.28
CA SER A 182 0.70 -2.63 2.73
C SER A 182 0.03 -2.28 1.40
N GLY A 183 -0.36 -1.03 1.24
CA GLY A 183 -0.89 -0.44 0.01
C GLY A 183 0.09 -0.40 -1.17
N ALA A 184 1.34 -0.87 -0.98
CA ALA A 184 2.32 -0.92 -2.05
C ALA A 184 1.91 -1.86 -3.20
N ALA A 185 1.26 -2.98 -2.88
CA ALA A 185 0.69 -3.92 -3.86
C ALA A 185 -0.48 -4.68 -3.24
N MET A 186 -1.71 -4.41 -3.69
CA MET A 186 -2.95 -5.01 -3.19
C MET A 186 -3.85 -5.41 -4.34
N LEU A 187 -4.16 -6.71 -4.47
CA LEU A 187 -5.17 -7.18 -5.42
C LEU A 187 -6.52 -7.26 -4.71
N ALA A 188 -7.42 -6.35 -5.04
CA ALA A 188 -8.75 -6.25 -4.45
C ALA A 188 -9.84 -6.82 -5.37
N ARG A 189 -10.85 -7.46 -4.81
CA ARG A 189 -12.05 -7.92 -5.52
C ARG A 189 -13.01 -6.75 -5.71
N ARG A 190 -13.45 -6.46 -6.94
CA ARG A 190 -14.39 -5.36 -7.21
C ARG A 190 -15.67 -5.49 -6.42
N GLY A 191 -16.27 -6.68 -6.34
CA GLY A 191 -17.48 -6.89 -5.52
C GLY A 191 -17.27 -6.59 -4.03
N ALA A 192 -16.08 -6.81 -3.49
CA ALA A 192 -15.75 -6.40 -2.13
C ALA A 192 -15.59 -4.87 -2.02
N ILE A 193 -14.97 -4.24 -3.03
CA ILE A 193 -14.88 -2.76 -3.11
C ILE A 193 -16.27 -2.14 -3.15
N ASP A 194 -17.17 -2.68 -3.97
CA ASP A 194 -18.53 -2.17 -4.12
C ASP A 194 -19.34 -2.33 -2.81
N ALA A 195 -19.12 -3.41 -2.07
CA ALA A 195 -19.79 -3.67 -0.80
C ALA A 195 -19.27 -2.80 0.36
N VAL A 196 -17.96 -2.54 0.40
CA VAL A 196 -17.27 -1.85 1.52
C VAL A 196 -17.09 -0.35 1.24
N GLY A 197 -17.08 0.01 -0.02
CA GLY A 197 -16.78 1.35 -0.50
C GLY A 197 -15.27 1.55 -0.81
N PRO A 198 -14.94 2.65 -1.48
CA PRO A 198 -13.58 3.02 -1.86
C PRO A 198 -12.71 3.35 -0.64
N MET A 199 -11.42 3.66 -0.86
CA MET A 199 -10.55 4.18 0.18
C MET A 199 -11.10 5.49 0.77
N ASP A 200 -10.93 5.72 2.07
CA ASP A 200 -11.36 6.96 2.72
C ASP A 200 -10.45 8.13 2.31
N GLU A 201 -11.00 9.09 1.60
CA GLU A 201 -10.28 10.22 1.02
C GLU A 201 -9.84 11.28 2.05
N ALA A 202 -10.22 11.14 3.31
CA ALA A 202 -9.69 11.93 4.40
C ALA A 202 -8.21 11.58 4.71
N PHE A 203 -7.74 10.41 4.26
CA PHE A 203 -6.33 10.07 4.24
C PHE A 203 -5.67 10.65 2.99
N PHE A 204 -4.69 11.52 3.19
CA PHE A 204 -3.87 11.99 2.07
C PHE A 204 -2.88 10.93 1.62
N MET A 205 -2.21 10.29 2.57
CA MET A 205 -1.21 9.24 2.39
C MET A 205 -0.94 8.55 3.72
N PHE A 206 -0.77 7.24 3.72
CA PHE A 206 -0.63 6.34 4.86
C PHE A 206 -1.87 6.19 5.73
N ASN A 207 -2.09 4.98 6.19
CA ASN A 207 -3.21 4.46 6.96
C ASN A 207 -4.53 4.30 6.17
N GLU A 208 -4.64 4.75 4.91
CA GLU A 208 -5.77 4.44 4.02
C GLU A 208 -5.87 2.93 3.74
N ASP A 209 -4.70 2.27 3.63
CA ASP A 209 -4.56 0.83 3.45
C ASP A 209 -5.02 0.07 4.71
N VAL A 210 -4.61 0.51 5.88
CA VAL A 210 -5.05 -0.05 7.18
C VAL A 210 -6.56 0.10 7.36
N ASP A 211 -7.10 1.29 7.06
CA ASP A 211 -8.53 1.57 7.12
C ASP A 211 -9.32 0.69 6.16
N TRP A 212 -8.85 0.55 4.93
CA TRP A 212 -9.54 -0.22 3.91
C TRP A 212 -9.56 -1.71 4.23
N CYS A 213 -8.42 -2.27 4.63
CA CYS A 213 -8.33 -3.66 5.09
C CYS A 213 -9.25 -3.91 6.30
N ARG A 214 -9.31 -2.96 7.24
CA ARG A 214 -10.18 -3.09 8.40
C ARG A 214 -11.65 -3.11 8.02
N ARG A 215 -12.09 -2.22 7.15
CA ARG A 215 -13.47 -2.23 6.63
C ARG A 215 -13.81 -3.51 5.87
N MET A 216 -12.85 -4.06 5.10
CA MET A 216 -12.99 -5.37 4.46
C MET A 216 -13.25 -6.47 5.49
N ASN A 217 -12.38 -6.57 6.51
CA ASN A 217 -12.53 -7.57 7.58
C ASN A 217 -13.84 -7.39 8.36
N GLU A 218 -14.23 -6.17 8.71
CA GLU A 218 -15.48 -5.86 9.42
C GLU A 218 -16.73 -6.23 8.60
N ALA A 219 -16.64 -6.21 7.26
CA ALA A 219 -17.68 -6.65 6.34
C ALA A 219 -17.62 -8.16 6.02
N GLY A 220 -16.72 -8.91 6.66
CA GLY A 220 -16.57 -10.35 6.50
C GLY A 220 -15.81 -10.78 5.24
N TRP A 221 -15.06 -9.88 4.59
CA TRP A 221 -14.09 -10.21 3.56
C TRP A 221 -12.72 -10.44 4.21
N SER A 222 -12.00 -11.49 3.80
CA SER A 222 -10.63 -11.70 4.30
C SER A 222 -9.62 -10.79 3.59
N VAL A 223 -8.55 -10.50 4.31
CA VAL A 223 -7.34 -9.85 3.79
C VAL A 223 -6.23 -10.87 3.90
N ASP A 224 -5.76 -11.38 2.76
CA ASP A 224 -4.88 -12.53 2.71
C ASP A 224 -3.48 -12.14 2.20
N TYR A 225 -2.48 -12.61 2.91
CA TYR A 225 -1.09 -12.58 2.48
C TYR A 225 -0.76 -13.87 1.73
N VAL A 226 -0.21 -13.75 0.52
CA VAL A 226 0.05 -14.85 -0.42
C VAL A 226 1.54 -14.85 -0.80
N PRO A 227 2.40 -15.57 -0.05
CA PRO A 227 3.86 -15.49 -0.21
C PRO A 227 4.39 -16.14 -1.51
N GLU A 228 3.58 -16.95 -2.18
CA GLU A 228 3.88 -17.51 -3.52
C GLU A 228 3.97 -16.39 -4.56
N ALA A 229 3.25 -15.30 -4.35
CA ALA A 229 3.43 -14.07 -5.10
C ALA A 229 4.51 -13.22 -4.44
N ALA A 230 5.49 -12.76 -5.20
CA ALA A 230 6.55 -11.89 -4.68
C ALA A 230 6.74 -10.64 -5.54
N VAL A 231 7.04 -9.53 -4.88
CA VAL A 231 7.33 -8.24 -5.51
C VAL A 231 8.48 -7.56 -4.76
N VAL A 232 9.44 -6.99 -5.47
CA VAL A 232 10.49 -6.14 -4.88
C VAL A 232 10.01 -4.71 -4.84
N HIS A 233 10.04 -4.10 -3.66
CA HIS A 233 9.61 -2.72 -3.44
C HIS A 233 10.83 -1.83 -3.15
N HIS A 234 11.12 -0.91 -4.04
CA HIS A 234 12.25 0.02 -3.95
C HIS A 234 11.91 1.22 -3.06
N ILE A 235 11.62 0.96 -1.75
CA ILE A 235 11.21 2.00 -0.81
C ILE A 235 12.18 3.18 -0.81
N GLY A 236 11.65 4.38 -1.04
CA GLY A 236 12.40 5.61 -0.79
C GLY A 236 13.55 5.84 -1.75
N ALA A 237 13.50 5.29 -2.96
CA ALA A 237 14.39 5.66 -4.05
C ALA A 237 14.35 7.17 -4.35
N SER A 238 13.35 7.89 -3.85
CA SER A 238 13.34 9.35 -3.69
C SER A 238 14.29 9.75 -2.56
N LYS A 239 15.60 9.69 -2.85
CA LYS A 239 16.72 10.33 -2.11
C LYS A 239 16.48 10.60 -0.62
N GLY A 240 16.75 9.62 0.23
CA GLY A 240 17.26 9.72 1.62
C GLY A 240 16.51 10.56 2.66
N VAL A 241 15.77 11.58 2.30
CA VAL A 241 15.13 12.52 3.23
C VAL A 241 13.62 12.51 3.04
N VAL A 242 12.92 11.96 4.03
CA VAL A 242 11.45 12.01 4.06
C VAL A 242 11.01 13.47 4.12
N SER A 243 10.18 13.91 3.19
CA SER A 243 9.72 15.30 3.17
C SER A 243 8.92 15.65 4.43
N ASN A 244 9.01 16.90 4.89
CA ASN A 244 8.26 17.38 6.05
C ASN A 244 6.74 17.20 5.87
N ARG A 245 6.25 17.32 4.63
CA ARG A 245 4.85 17.07 4.28
C ARG A 245 4.47 15.62 4.55
N VAL A 246 5.27 14.66 4.12
CA VAL A 246 5.05 13.23 4.35
C VAL A 246 5.01 12.90 5.85
N ILE A 247 5.92 13.51 6.65
CA ILE A 247 5.91 13.34 8.11
C ILE A 247 4.58 13.81 8.69
N LEU A 248 4.12 15.02 8.32
CA LEU A 248 2.88 15.58 8.85
C LEU A 248 1.65 14.79 8.41
N GLU A 249 1.55 14.42 7.12
CA GLU A 249 0.39 13.69 6.61
C GLU A 249 0.29 12.28 7.22
N ARG A 250 1.41 11.58 7.43
CA ARG A 250 1.42 10.30 8.17
C ARG A 250 0.82 10.43 9.57
N HIS A 251 1.17 11.49 10.30
CA HIS A 251 0.66 11.68 11.66
C HIS A 251 -0.80 12.15 11.68
N ARG A 252 -1.23 12.95 10.69
CA ARG A 252 -2.65 13.32 10.51
C ARG A 252 -3.50 12.09 10.20
N GLY A 253 -3.05 11.25 9.27
CA GLY A 253 -3.71 9.98 8.95
C GLY A 253 -3.82 9.07 10.19
N MET A 254 -2.77 8.97 11.00
CA MET A 254 -2.80 8.22 12.25
C MET A 254 -3.88 8.75 13.23
N ILE A 255 -4.00 10.07 13.40
CA ILE A 255 -5.04 10.67 14.25
C ILE A 255 -6.42 10.37 13.68
N HIS A 256 -6.61 10.48 12.36
CA HIS A 256 -7.88 10.17 11.71
C HIS A 256 -8.26 8.70 11.90
N TYR A 257 -7.32 7.76 11.67
CA TYR A 257 -7.52 6.32 11.89
C TYR A 257 -7.94 6.01 13.33
N PHE A 258 -7.24 6.55 14.32
CA PHE A 258 -7.58 6.31 15.74
C PHE A 258 -8.95 6.87 16.12
N ARG A 259 -9.31 8.05 15.64
CA ARG A 259 -10.64 8.62 15.88
C ARG A 259 -11.76 7.81 15.25
N LYS A 260 -11.51 7.26 14.06
CA LYS A 260 -12.48 6.45 13.31
C LYS A 260 -12.70 5.08 13.96
N HIS A 261 -11.63 4.42 14.38
CA HIS A 261 -11.66 3.01 14.78
C HIS A 261 -11.48 2.74 16.28
N HIS A 262 -11.00 3.69 17.05
CA HIS A 262 -10.78 3.53 18.48
C HIS A 262 -11.59 4.56 19.26
N ARG A 263 -12.81 4.16 19.65
CA ARG A 263 -13.67 5.01 20.49
C ARG A 263 -13.00 5.28 21.83
N ARG A 264 -12.70 6.54 22.12
CA ARG A 264 -12.15 7.02 23.39
C ARG A 264 -13.01 8.19 23.89
N SER A 265 -12.82 8.55 25.19
CA SER A 265 -13.38 9.82 25.65
C SER A 265 -12.72 11.00 24.95
N ALA A 266 -13.49 12.06 24.71
CA ALA A 266 -12.98 13.25 24.00
C ALA A 266 -11.69 13.86 24.60
N PRO A 267 -11.47 13.88 25.93
CA PRO A 267 -10.20 14.35 26.50
C PRO A 267 -9.02 13.45 26.12
N LEU A 268 -9.19 12.13 26.15
CA LEU A 268 -8.14 11.17 25.77
C LEU A 268 -7.80 11.27 24.28
N ASP A 269 -8.79 11.46 23.42
CA ASP A 269 -8.56 11.68 22.00
C ASP A 269 -7.79 12.97 21.72
N ARG A 270 -8.13 14.06 22.43
CA ARG A 270 -7.39 15.33 22.30
C ARG A 270 -5.95 15.20 22.76
N LEU A 271 -5.72 14.52 23.90
CA LEU A 271 -4.37 14.27 24.42
C LEU A 271 -3.56 13.41 23.44
N ALA A 272 -4.13 12.31 22.94
CA ALA A 272 -3.47 11.45 21.95
C ALA A 272 -3.12 12.23 20.67
N ALA A 273 -4.05 13.00 20.13
CA ALA A 273 -3.82 13.83 18.94
C ALA A 273 -2.72 14.89 19.19
N PHE A 274 -2.71 15.52 20.37
CA PHE A 274 -1.67 16.47 20.75
C PHE A 274 -0.29 15.78 20.78
N LEU A 275 -0.14 14.63 21.45
CA LEU A 275 1.11 13.90 21.54
C LEU A 275 1.62 13.42 20.17
N ILE A 276 0.71 12.93 19.31
CA ILE A 276 1.02 12.53 17.94
C ILE A 276 1.54 13.72 17.14
N MET A 277 0.87 14.89 17.22
CA MET A 277 1.31 16.09 16.48
C MET A 277 2.57 16.73 17.08
N ALA A 278 2.76 16.69 18.39
CA ALA A 278 4.00 17.15 19.03
C ALA A 278 5.21 16.34 18.52
N ARG A 279 5.07 15.00 18.44
CA ARG A 279 6.08 14.12 17.83
C ARG A 279 6.33 14.47 16.37
N ALA A 280 5.27 14.70 15.57
CA ALA A 280 5.41 15.07 14.16
C ALA A 280 6.24 16.35 13.99
N ARG A 281 5.94 17.39 14.80
CA ARG A 281 6.66 18.67 14.79
C ARG A 281 8.13 18.50 15.21
N MET A 282 8.40 17.69 16.23
CA MET A 282 9.76 17.35 16.64
C MET A 282 10.54 16.69 15.50
N LEU A 283 9.96 15.70 14.82
CA LEU A 283 10.59 15.05 13.66
C LEU A 283 10.84 16.02 12.50
N VAL A 284 9.94 16.96 12.24
CA VAL A 284 10.13 18.02 11.24
C VAL A 284 11.28 18.96 11.62
N LEU A 285 11.41 19.32 12.89
CA LEU A 285 12.54 20.13 13.37
C LEU A 285 13.86 19.39 13.19
N LEU A 286 13.94 18.13 13.62
CA LEU A 286 15.13 17.28 13.45
C LEU A 286 15.50 17.09 11.97
N ASN A 287 14.51 16.95 11.08
CA ASN A 287 14.72 16.82 9.64
C ASN A 287 15.29 18.10 9.00
N ARG A 288 15.04 19.27 9.61
CA ARG A 288 15.62 20.57 9.17
C ARG A 288 17.04 20.80 9.65
N THR A 289 17.39 20.27 10.83
CA THR A 289 18.72 20.45 11.42
C THR A 289 19.76 19.45 10.91
N GLY A 290 19.32 18.36 10.28
CA GLY A 290 20.20 17.35 9.67
C GLY A 290 20.61 17.67 8.21
N ARG A 291 20.42 18.93 7.74
CA ARG A 291 20.87 19.43 6.43
C ARG A 291 22.13 20.23 6.54
#